data_16292e9d19b94d3fc5272bbfc3a850fa
#
_entry.id   16292e9d19b94d3fc5272bbfc3a850fa
#
_cell.length_a   1.000
_cell.length_b   1.000
_cell.length_c   1.000
_cell.angle_alpha   90.00
_cell.angle_beta   90.00
_cell.angle_gamma   90.00
#
_symmetry.space_group_name_H-M   'P 1'
#
loop_
_entity.id
_entity.type
_entity.pdbx_description
1 polymer ?
#
loop_
_entity_poly.entity_id
_entity_poly.type
_entity_poly.pdbx_seq_one_letter_code
_entity_poly.pdbx_strand_id
1 'polypeptide(L)'
;TLRQKPEVMAPAGGWPQLRAAVHNGADAVYFGLSTFSARARATNFDPGSELDEVIAYLRENEVKGYVALNTLAFDRELDEIERLLRRCSEAGVDAVIVQDVGVMALAREVAPELPIHASTQQSISSADGAEFARERGATRVVVGRELSTQEIASVARGTSAEVEAFVHGALCISWSGQCLSSEAWGGRSANRGQCAQACRLPYGVMIDGDKQEGLQYALSPGDLCGLDDVPELIEAGVSCFKIEGRLKDERYVAATTRAYREAIDAVWDDHADEHTVSRDDLRQVFARGQ
;
A
#
# COMPACT_ATOMS: atom_id res chain seq x y z
N THR A 1 1.27 -6.27 -25.45
CA THR A 1 2.13 -6.57 -24.28
C THR A 1 1.75 -7.95 -23.80
N LEU A 2 2.72 -8.86 -23.63
CA LEU A 2 2.47 -10.16 -23.03
C LEU A 2 1.92 -9.92 -21.63
N ARG A 3 0.78 -10.53 -21.27
CA ARG A 3 0.25 -10.47 -19.89
C ARG A 3 1.32 -11.02 -18.96
N GLN A 4 1.65 -10.24 -17.94
CA GLN A 4 2.55 -10.64 -16.86
C GLN A 4 1.72 -11.04 -15.66
N LYS A 5 2.08 -12.13 -14.95
CA LYS A 5 1.38 -12.54 -13.73
C LYS A 5 1.49 -11.42 -12.68
N PRO A 6 0.40 -11.00 -12.07
CA PRO A 6 0.45 -9.92 -11.08
C PRO A 6 1.25 -10.31 -9.84
N GLU A 7 1.97 -9.35 -9.27
CA GLU A 7 2.63 -9.50 -7.98
C GLU A 7 1.63 -9.50 -6.83
N VAL A 8 1.86 -10.32 -5.82
CA VAL A 8 1.27 -10.17 -4.47
C VAL A 8 2.24 -9.35 -3.63
N MET A 9 1.82 -8.16 -3.20
CA MET A 9 2.62 -7.31 -2.35
C MET A 9 2.09 -7.28 -0.93
N ALA A 10 2.86 -7.80 0.01
CA ALA A 10 2.52 -7.88 1.42
C ALA A 10 3.16 -6.75 2.25
N PRO A 11 2.50 -6.32 3.35
CA PRO A 11 3.06 -5.36 4.28
C PRO A 11 4.00 -6.02 5.28
N ALA A 12 5.10 -5.35 5.66
CA ALA A 12 5.88 -5.72 6.83
C ALA A 12 6.06 -4.54 7.78
N GLY A 13 5.69 -4.73 9.04
CA GLY A 13 5.94 -3.77 10.12
C GLY A 13 7.22 -4.09 10.89
N GLY A 14 7.82 -5.25 10.65
CA GLY A 14 9.04 -5.76 11.25
C GLY A 14 9.34 -7.18 10.76
N TRP A 15 10.34 -7.82 11.33
CA TRP A 15 10.82 -9.15 10.95
C TRP A 15 9.78 -10.28 10.98
N PRO A 16 8.89 -10.38 11.99
CA PRO A 16 7.87 -11.43 11.98
C PRO A 16 6.95 -11.37 10.76
N GLN A 17 6.48 -10.17 10.40
CA GLN A 17 5.63 -9.94 9.25
C GLN A 17 6.38 -10.16 7.93
N LEU A 18 7.64 -9.74 7.85
CA LEU A 18 8.49 -9.95 6.69
C LEU A 18 8.62 -11.45 6.36
N ARG A 19 8.98 -12.26 7.36
CA ARG A 19 9.09 -13.71 7.21
C ARG A 19 7.75 -14.36 6.85
N ALA A 20 6.66 -13.91 7.49
CA ALA A 20 5.33 -14.40 7.20
C ALA A 20 4.93 -14.13 5.73
N ALA A 21 5.22 -12.94 5.20
CA ALA A 21 4.97 -12.59 3.81
C ALA A 21 5.74 -13.50 2.85
N VAL A 22 7.05 -13.63 3.05
CA VAL A 22 7.93 -14.46 2.21
C VAL A 22 7.49 -15.92 2.18
N HIS A 23 7.23 -16.51 3.35
CA HIS A 23 6.84 -17.92 3.45
C HIS A 23 5.43 -18.23 2.92
N ASN A 24 4.61 -17.21 2.67
CA ASN A 24 3.25 -17.38 2.16
C ASN A 24 3.05 -16.85 0.73
N GLY A 25 4.14 -16.69 -0.02
CA GLY A 25 4.09 -16.48 -1.47
C GLY A 25 3.97 -15.01 -1.90
N ALA A 26 4.47 -14.07 -1.11
CA ALA A 26 4.63 -12.69 -1.56
C ALA A 26 5.70 -12.61 -2.65
N ASP A 27 5.42 -11.90 -3.74
CA ASP A 27 6.41 -11.54 -4.77
C ASP A 27 7.18 -10.27 -4.38
N ALA A 28 6.54 -9.43 -3.55
CA ALA A 28 7.13 -8.22 -3.02
C ALA A 28 6.67 -7.95 -1.59
N VAL A 29 7.53 -7.28 -0.81
CA VAL A 29 7.21 -6.80 0.52
C VAL A 29 7.47 -5.31 0.60
N TYR A 30 6.49 -4.54 1.10
CA TYR A 30 6.71 -3.12 1.37
C TYR A 30 6.80 -2.85 2.87
N PHE A 31 7.74 -2.02 3.24
CA PHE A 31 8.02 -1.67 4.63
C PHE A 31 8.44 -0.21 4.78
N GLY A 32 8.36 0.30 6.00
CA GLY A 32 8.84 1.63 6.35
C GLY A 32 10.22 1.56 6.96
N LEU A 33 10.96 2.67 6.84
CA LEU A 33 12.12 2.96 7.66
C LEU A 33 11.70 3.83 8.86
N SER A 34 12.60 4.10 9.77
CA SER A 34 12.32 4.84 11.00
C SER A 34 11.78 6.25 10.76
N THR A 35 12.04 6.85 9.58
CA THR A 35 11.60 8.19 9.18
C THR A 35 10.87 8.22 7.84
N PHE A 36 10.14 9.30 7.55
CA PHE A 36 9.49 9.63 6.27
C PHE A 36 8.52 8.58 5.71
N SER A 37 7.92 7.77 6.57
CA SER A 37 6.95 6.77 6.16
C SER A 37 5.57 7.01 6.74
N ALA A 38 4.51 6.82 5.95
CA ALA A 38 3.13 6.73 6.45
C ALA A 38 2.95 5.58 7.45
N ARG A 39 3.93 4.71 7.59
CA ARG A 39 4.02 3.60 8.56
C ARG A 39 4.73 3.98 9.86
N ALA A 40 4.92 5.28 10.16
CA ALA A 40 5.68 5.79 11.31
C ALA A 40 5.31 5.17 12.68
N ARG A 41 4.12 4.57 12.82
CA ARG A 41 3.67 3.88 14.05
C ARG A 41 3.97 2.38 14.08
N ALA A 42 4.47 1.79 12.99
CA ALA A 42 4.98 0.41 12.99
C ALA A 42 6.39 0.38 13.58
N THR A 43 6.88 -0.81 13.90
CA THR A 43 8.26 -0.99 14.39
C THR A 43 9.26 -0.48 13.35
N ASN A 44 8.98 -0.77 12.06
CA ASN A 44 9.82 -0.44 10.91
C ASN A 44 11.22 -1.05 11.03
N PHE A 45 12.10 -0.67 10.11
CA PHE A 45 13.49 -1.11 10.10
C PHE A 45 14.43 0.10 10.18
N ASP A 46 15.55 -0.08 10.85
CA ASP A 46 16.59 0.94 10.91
C ASP A 46 17.39 0.96 9.60
N PRO A 47 17.51 2.15 8.95
CA PRO A 47 18.19 2.23 7.66
C PRO A 47 19.69 1.97 7.74
N GLY A 48 20.31 2.18 8.91
CA GLY A 48 21.75 2.00 9.12
C GLY A 48 22.16 0.58 9.46
N SER A 49 21.34 -0.12 10.27
CA SER A 49 21.72 -1.42 10.84
C SER A 49 20.93 -2.61 10.27
N GLU A 50 19.70 -2.40 9.81
CA GLU A 50 18.82 -3.52 9.40
C GLU A 50 18.56 -3.58 7.88
N LEU A 51 18.64 -2.46 7.16
CA LEU A 51 18.23 -2.42 5.75
C LEU A 51 18.98 -3.43 4.87
N ASP A 52 20.29 -3.57 5.04
CA ASP A 52 21.07 -4.54 4.26
C ASP A 52 20.66 -5.98 4.56
N GLU A 53 20.40 -6.30 5.83
CA GLU A 53 19.95 -7.63 6.25
C GLU A 53 18.56 -7.95 5.67
N VAL A 54 17.65 -6.98 5.70
CA VAL A 54 16.31 -7.12 5.13
C VAL A 54 16.38 -7.37 3.62
N ILE A 55 17.15 -6.57 2.89
CA ILE A 55 17.29 -6.71 1.44
C ILE A 55 18.00 -8.01 1.07
N ALA A 56 19.04 -8.41 1.82
CA ALA A 56 19.72 -9.69 1.61
C ALA A 56 18.75 -10.86 1.79
N TYR A 57 17.98 -10.87 2.88
CA TYR A 57 16.98 -11.90 3.15
C TYR A 57 15.90 -11.97 2.05
N LEU A 58 15.37 -10.84 1.60
CA LEU A 58 14.39 -10.81 0.52
C LEU A 58 14.97 -11.35 -0.78
N ARG A 59 16.21 -10.94 -1.14
CA ARG A 59 16.89 -11.39 -2.35
C ARG A 59 17.19 -12.89 -2.33
N GLU A 60 17.62 -13.43 -1.18
CA GLU A 60 17.82 -14.89 -1.01
C GLU A 60 16.55 -15.71 -1.24
N ASN A 61 15.39 -15.10 -1.03
CA ASN A 61 14.08 -15.72 -1.23
C ASN A 61 13.40 -15.27 -2.54
N GLU A 62 14.10 -14.57 -3.44
CA GLU A 62 13.58 -14.07 -4.73
C GLU A 62 12.36 -13.14 -4.58
N VAL A 63 12.26 -12.41 -3.46
CA VAL A 63 11.19 -11.46 -3.13
C VAL A 63 11.74 -10.04 -3.24
N LYS A 64 10.97 -9.14 -3.86
CA LYS A 64 11.33 -7.72 -3.99
C LYS A 64 11.09 -6.95 -2.70
N GLY A 65 11.94 -5.97 -2.40
CA GLY A 65 11.81 -5.08 -1.26
C GLY A 65 11.50 -3.64 -1.66
N TYR A 66 10.35 -3.11 -1.23
CA TYR A 66 9.94 -1.74 -1.53
C TYR A 66 9.88 -0.89 -0.27
N VAL A 67 10.64 0.20 -0.28
CA VAL A 67 10.70 1.14 0.86
C VAL A 67 9.67 2.25 0.72
N ALA A 68 8.83 2.42 1.74
CA ALA A 68 7.83 3.47 1.80
C ALA A 68 8.43 4.79 2.32
N LEU A 69 8.69 5.74 1.41
CA LEU A 69 9.04 7.14 1.66
C LEU A 69 7.85 8.04 1.28
N ASN A 70 6.67 7.71 1.80
CA ASN A 70 5.40 8.21 1.31
C ASN A 70 4.74 9.22 2.23
N THR A 71 5.51 10.18 2.71
CA THR A 71 5.04 11.37 3.42
C THR A 71 5.40 12.63 2.64
N LEU A 72 4.65 13.73 2.87
CA LEU A 72 5.05 15.04 2.39
C LEU A 72 6.33 15.50 3.10
N ALA A 73 7.19 16.18 2.41
CA ALA A 73 8.47 16.69 2.89
C ALA A 73 8.43 18.21 3.15
N PHE A 74 9.19 18.67 4.13
CA PHE A 74 9.54 20.07 4.29
C PHE A 74 10.96 20.32 3.79
N ASP A 75 11.25 21.54 3.36
CA ASP A 75 12.56 21.91 2.82
C ASP A 75 13.73 21.52 3.76
N ARG A 76 13.55 21.70 5.07
CA ARG A 76 14.55 21.32 6.08
C ARG A 76 14.83 19.81 6.19
N GLU A 77 14.02 18.98 5.57
CA GLU A 77 14.11 17.51 5.61
C GLU A 77 14.77 16.94 4.35
N LEU A 78 14.98 17.77 3.31
CA LEU A 78 15.46 17.30 2.00
C LEU A 78 16.85 16.66 2.08
N ASP A 79 17.79 17.20 2.87
CA ASP A 79 19.12 16.63 3.04
C ASP A 79 19.08 15.22 3.68
N GLU A 80 18.12 14.98 4.59
CA GLU A 80 17.95 13.68 5.22
C GLU A 80 17.30 12.70 4.24
N ILE A 81 16.32 13.15 3.47
CA ILE A 81 15.66 12.36 2.43
C ILE A 81 16.66 11.98 1.33
N GLU A 82 17.52 12.90 0.92
CA GLU A 82 18.59 12.60 -0.05
C GLU A 82 19.51 11.47 0.45
N ARG A 83 19.99 11.58 1.68
CA ARG A 83 20.83 10.51 2.28
C ARG A 83 20.10 9.17 2.32
N LEU A 84 18.81 9.19 2.62
CA LEU A 84 18.00 7.99 2.68
C LEU A 84 17.78 7.36 1.29
N LEU A 85 17.53 8.18 0.26
CA LEU A 85 17.43 7.72 -1.13
C LEU A 85 18.72 7.07 -1.62
N ARG A 86 19.87 7.70 -1.36
CA ARG A 86 21.19 7.12 -1.68
C ARG A 86 21.40 5.80 -0.93
N ARG A 87 21.04 5.76 0.36
CA ARG A 87 21.15 4.54 1.18
C ARG A 87 20.27 3.41 0.65
N CYS A 88 19.03 3.70 0.22
CA CYS A 88 18.16 2.72 -0.42
C CYS A 88 18.76 2.17 -1.72
N SER A 89 19.33 3.05 -2.55
CA SER A 89 20.00 2.66 -3.78
C SER A 89 21.24 1.78 -3.51
N GLU A 90 22.09 2.14 -2.56
CA GLU A 90 23.28 1.39 -2.15
C GLU A 90 22.93 0.00 -1.60
N ALA A 91 21.86 -0.11 -0.81
CA ALA A 91 21.39 -1.39 -0.29
C ALA A 91 20.76 -2.29 -1.37
N GLY A 92 20.45 -1.73 -2.54
CA GLY A 92 19.81 -2.46 -3.62
C GLY A 92 18.33 -2.71 -3.38
N VAL A 93 17.64 -1.71 -2.80
CA VAL A 93 16.16 -1.67 -2.69
C VAL A 93 15.56 -1.69 -4.10
N ASP A 94 14.54 -2.51 -4.33
CA ASP A 94 13.96 -2.69 -5.68
C ASP A 94 13.11 -1.50 -6.12
N ALA A 95 12.49 -0.74 -5.20
CA ALA A 95 11.82 0.53 -5.47
C ALA A 95 11.55 1.33 -4.19
N VAL A 96 11.33 2.64 -4.35
CA VAL A 96 10.77 3.51 -3.30
C VAL A 96 9.36 3.94 -3.65
N ILE A 97 8.45 3.92 -2.65
CA ILE A 97 7.06 4.36 -2.78
C ILE A 97 6.99 5.80 -2.28
N VAL A 98 6.73 6.76 -3.18
CA VAL A 98 6.86 8.20 -2.90
C VAL A 98 5.53 8.92 -3.06
N GLN A 99 5.19 9.80 -2.10
CA GLN A 99 4.04 10.69 -2.18
C GLN A 99 4.41 12.06 -2.76
N ASP A 100 5.48 12.66 -2.28
CA ASP A 100 5.88 14.03 -2.59
C ASP A 100 6.54 14.12 -3.98
N VAL A 101 6.02 14.99 -4.85
CA VAL A 101 6.55 15.14 -6.22
C VAL A 101 7.94 15.78 -6.23
N GLY A 102 8.28 16.60 -5.23
CA GLY A 102 9.62 17.15 -5.05
C GLY A 102 10.62 16.05 -4.67
N VAL A 103 10.20 15.11 -3.80
CA VAL A 103 11.00 13.93 -3.46
C VAL A 103 11.17 13.01 -4.66
N MET A 104 10.16 12.87 -5.56
CA MET A 104 10.34 12.14 -6.82
C MET A 104 11.42 12.79 -7.70
N ALA A 105 11.40 14.12 -7.82
CA ALA A 105 12.43 14.84 -8.60
C ALA A 105 13.82 14.65 -7.98
N LEU A 106 13.93 14.77 -6.66
CA LEU A 106 15.18 14.53 -5.93
C LEU A 106 15.68 13.09 -6.13
N ALA A 107 14.81 12.08 -6.03
CA ALA A 107 15.19 10.67 -6.23
C ALA A 107 15.77 10.43 -7.62
N ARG A 108 15.21 11.04 -8.67
CA ARG A 108 15.75 10.94 -10.04
C ARG A 108 17.11 11.58 -10.19
N GLU A 109 17.42 12.62 -9.41
CA GLU A 109 18.70 13.31 -9.44
C GLU A 109 19.79 12.54 -8.68
N VAL A 110 19.46 12.06 -7.47
CA VAL A 110 20.44 11.51 -6.53
C VAL A 110 20.58 10.00 -6.58
N ALA A 111 19.58 9.29 -7.11
CA ALA A 111 19.52 7.83 -7.24
C ALA A 111 18.77 7.43 -8.53
N PRO A 112 19.27 7.78 -9.73
CA PRO A 112 18.55 7.65 -10.99
C PRO A 112 18.16 6.22 -11.35
N GLU A 113 18.90 5.22 -10.85
CA GLU A 113 18.65 3.80 -11.09
C GLU A 113 17.61 3.20 -10.12
N LEU A 114 17.23 3.93 -9.04
CA LEU A 114 16.27 3.48 -8.07
C LEU A 114 14.84 3.69 -8.59
N PRO A 115 14.07 2.63 -8.87
CA PRO A 115 12.70 2.76 -9.36
C PRO A 115 11.80 3.51 -8.37
N ILE A 116 10.87 4.31 -8.89
CA ILE A 116 9.92 5.10 -8.12
C ILE A 116 8.51 4.57 -8.38
N HIS A 117 7.80 4.20 -7.31
CA HIS A 117 6.38 3.92 -7.32
C HIS A 117 5.61 5.11 -6.75
N ALA A 118 4.70 5.67 -7.51
CA ALA A 118 3.84 6.76 -7.05
C ALA A 118 2.84 6.24 -6.03
N SER A 119 2.90 6.77 -4.81
CA SER A 119 2.05 6.34 -3.69
C SER A 119 0.56 6.59 -3.96
N THR A 120 -0.33 5.75 -3.41
CA THR A 120 -1.78 6.04 -3.37
C THR A 120 -2.09 7.41 -2.76
N GLN A 121 -1.22 7.95 -1.92
CA GLN A 121 -1.38 9.28 -1.32
C GLN A 121 -1.15 10.43 -2.31
N GLN A 122 -0.75 10.17 -3.56
CA GLN A 122 -0.77 11.15 -4.65
C GLN A 122 -2.18 11.33 -5.23
N SER A 123 -3.18 10.59 -4.76
CA SER A 123 -4.58 10.68 -5.22
C SER A 123 -4.76 10.40 -6.72
N ILE A 124 -3.99 9.45 -7.26
CA ILE A 124 -4.08 9.08 -8.68
C ILE A 124 -5.37 8.29 -8.90
N SER A 125 -6.30 8.89 -9.65
CA SER A 125 -7.63 8.34 -9.93
C SER A 125 -8.02 8.39 -11.42
N SER A 126 -7.08 8.76 -12.29
CA SER A 126 -7.28 8.84 -13.74
C SER A 126 -6.01 8.45 -14.51
N ALA A 127 -6.18 8.11 -15.79
CA ALA A 127 -5.05 7.84 -16.67
C ALA A 127 -4.13 9.06 -16.82
N ASP A 128 -4.68 10.26 -16.90
CA ASP A 128 -3.89 11.50 -16.97
C ASP A 128 -3.05 11.72 -15.71
N GLY A 129 -3.62 11.40 -14.53
CA GLY A 129 -2.89 11.44 -13.27
C GLY A 129 -1.76 10.41 -13.22
N ALA A 130 -1.99 9.22 -13.75
CA ALA A 130 -0.97 8.18 -13.88
C ALA A 130 0.17 8.60 -14.83
N GLU A 131 -0.16 9.16 -15.99
CA GLU A 131 0.83 9.68 -16.96
C GLU A 131 1.61 10.88 -16.37
N PHE A 132 0.96 11.76 -15.63
CA PHE A 132 1.63 12.84 -14.91
C PHE A 132 2.71 12.33 -13.96
N ALA A 133 2.42 11.26 -13.20
CA ALA A 133 3.40 10.64 -12.31
C ALA A 133 4.51 9.92 -13.11
N ARG A 134 4.15 9.22 -14.20
CA ARG A 134 5.11 8.55 -15.09
C ARG A 134 6.11 9.53 -15.72
N GLU A 135 5.63 10.65 -16.24
CA GLU A 135 6.49 11.71 -16.82
C GLU A 135 7.49 12.26 -15.79
N ARG A 136 7.17 12.15 -14.49
CA ARG A 136 8.04 12.54 -13.38
C ARG A 136 8.92 11.39 -12.87
N GLY A 137 8.90 10.27 -13.57
CA GLY A 137 9.81 9.14 -13.33
C GLY A 137 9.20 7.98 -12.54
N ALA A 138 7.90 7.99 -12.26
CA ALA A 138 7.26 6.81 -11.69
C ALA A 138 7.21 5.67 -12.73
N THR A 139 7.67 4.49 -12.33
CA THR A 139 7.54 3.26 -13.11
C THR A 139 6.23 2.54 -12.84
N ARG A 140 5.69 2.73 -11.63
CA ARG A 140 4.42 2.15 -11.15
C ARG A 140 3.59 3.22 -10.44
N VAL A 141 2.27 3.14 -10.57
CA VAL A 141 1.34 4.02 -9.87
C VAL A 141 0.39 3.20 -9.00
N VAL A 142 0.24 3.62 -7.74
CA VAL A 142 -0.73 3.04 -6.81
C VAL A 142 -2.00 3.86 -6.89
N VAL A 143 -3.05 3.30 -7.48
CA VAL A 143 -4.31 4.00 -7.65
C VAL A 143 -5.06 4.22 -6.32
N GLY A 144 -5.97 5.19 -6.30
CA GLY A 144 -6.82 5.46 -5.14
C GLY A 144 -7.69 4.25 -4.77
N ARG A 145 -7.92 4.05 -3.47
CA ARG A 145 -8.74 2.93 -2.95
C ARG A 145 -10.22 3.12 -3.19
N GLU A 146 -10.61 4.29 -3.56
CA GLU A 146 -11.98 4.72 -3.87
C GLU A 146 -12.44 4.31 -5.27
N LEU A 147 -11.51 3.84 -6.12
CA LEU A 147 -11.83 3.42 -7.48
C LEU A 147 -12.47 2.03 -7.52
N SER A 148 -13.51 1.91 -8.34
CA SER A 148 -14.07 0.62 -8.74
C SER A 148 -13.13 -0.15 -9.68
N THR A 149 -13.35 -1.44 -9.86
CA THR A 149 -12.57 -2.28 -10.80
C THR A 149 -12.62 -1.73 -12.22
N GLN A 150 -13.78 -1.17 -12.67
CA GLN A 150 -13.92 -0.57 -13.99
C GLN A 150 -13.12 0.73 -14.15
N GLU A 151 -13.07 1.56 -13.11
CA GLU A 151 -12.24 2.76 -13.11
C GLU A 151 -10.75 2.41 -13.08
N ILE A 152 -10.33 1.41 -12.29
CA ILE A 152 -8.96 0.87 -12.30
C ILE A 152 -8.60 0.36 -13.71
N ALA A 153 -9.49 -0.39 -14.36
CA ALA A 153 -9.31 -0.86 -15.73
C ALA A 153 -9.17 0.31 -16.72
N SER A 154 -9.90 1.40 -16.51
CA SER A 154 -9.78 2.61 -17.34
C SER A 154 -8.41 3.28 -17.18
N VAL A 155 -7.91 3.38 -15.95
CA VAL A 155 -6.56 3.89 -15.68
C VAL A 155 -5.50 3.00 -16.34
N ALA A 156 -5.58 1.68 -16.13
CA ALA A 156 -4.60 0.73 -16.67
C ALA A 156 -4.54 0.73 -18.21
N ARG A 157 -5.67 0.95 -18.89
CA ARG A 157 -5.68 1.08 -20.36
C ARG A 157 -5.14 2.40 -20.87
N GLY A 158 -5.18 3.44 -20.05
CA GLY A 158 -4.82 4.81 -20.47
C GLY A 158 -3.41 5.23 -20.07
N THR A 159 -2.64 4.37 -19.39
CA THR A 159 -1.25 4.64 -19.00
C THR A 159 -0.29 3.56 -19.49
N SER A 160 0.97 3.92 -19.64
CA SER A 160 2.07 2.95 -19.87
C SER A 160 2.83 2.61 -18.58
N ALA A 161 2.51 3.24 -17.45
CA ALA A 161 3.02 2.86 -16.14
C ALA A 161 2.37 1.55 -15.67
N GLU A 162 3.07 0.78 -14.83
CA GLU A 162 2.46 -0.33 -14.11
C GLU A 162 1.39 0.18 -13.14
N VAL A 163 0.27 -0.53 -13.03
CA VAL A 163 -0.82 -0.17 -12.11
C VAL A 163 -0.85 -1.14 -10.93
N GLU A 164 -0.82 -0.57 -9.73
CA GLU A 164 -0.93 -1.27 -8.45
C GLU A 164 -2.24 -0.87 -7.78
N ALA A 165 -2.98 -1.84 -7.25
CA ALA A 165 -4.23 -1.61 -6.53
C ALA A 165 -4.23 -2.29 -5.16
N PHE A 166 -4.81 -1.61 -4.16
CA PHE A 166 -5.12 -2.26 -2.89
C PHE A 166 -6.28 -3.23 -3.08
N VAL A 167 -6.11 -4.45 -2.57
CA VAL A 167 -7.11 -5.53 -2.68
C VAL A 167 -7.62 -6.01 -1.33
N HIS A 168 -6.95 -5.72 -0.22
CA HIS A 168 -7.35 -6.19 1.11
C HIS A 168 -7.00 -5.22 2.21
N GLY A 169 -7.84 -5.19 3.25
CA GLY A 169 -7.60 -4.52 4.52
C GLY A 169 -8.37 -3.21 4.69
N ALA A 170 -7.90 -2.35 5.57
CA ALA A 170 -8.63 -1.17 5.99
C ALA A 170 -8.82 -0.13 4.89
N LEU A 171 -10.08 0.26 4.66
CA LEU A 171 -10.43 1.41 3.82
C LEU A 171 -10.36 2.73 4.60
N CYS A 172 -10.17 3.82 3.89
CA CYS A 172 -10.24 5.18 4.40
C CYS A 172 -11.57 5.82 4.00
N ILE A 173 -12.18 6.62 4.88
CA ILE A 173 -13.38 7.40 4.56
C ILE A 173 -13.08 8.56 3.60
N SER A 174 -11.85 9.03 3.61
CA SER A 174 -11.38 10.14 2.79
C SER A 174 -10.73 9.64 1.51
N TRP A 175 -10.74 10.46 0.47
CA TRP A 175 -9.90 10.25 -0.69
C TRP A 175 -8.45 10.03 -0.27
N SER A 176 -7.79 9.10 -0.94
CA SER A 176 -6.39 8.75 -0.63
C SER A 176 -5.49 9.98 -0.68
N GLY A 177 -4.76 10.26 0.39
CA GLY A 177 -3.88 11.43 0.48
C GLY A 177 -4.56 12.77 0.79
N GLN A 178 -5.90 12.83 0.95
CA GLN A 178 -6.65 14.08 1.13
C GLN A 178 -7.30 14.21 2.53
N CYS A 179 -6.82 13.45 3.52
CA CYS A 179 -7.40 13.49 4.87
C CYS A 179 -6.73 14.55 5.75
N LEU A 180 -7.50 15.53 6.21
CA LEU A 180 -7.08 16.57 7.15
C LEU A 180 -7.67 16.40 8.56
N SER A 181 -8.47 15.36 8.81
CA SER A 181 -9.19 15.16 10.09
C SER A 181 -8.24 15.10 11.29
N SER A 182 -7.13 14.39 11.16
CA SER A 182 -6.15 14.24 12.26
C SER A 182 -5.47 15.55 12.61
N GLU A 183 -5.27 16.42 11.63
CA GLU A 183 -4.69 17.75 11.81
C GLU A 183 -5.68 18.70 12.47
N ALA A 184 -6.91 18.73 11.95
CA ALA A 184 -7.98 19.60 12.46
C ALA A 184 -8.33 19.31 13.92
N TRP A 185 -8.31 18.04 14.35
CA TRP A 185 -8.74 17.64 15.70
C TRP A 185 -7.60 17.38 16.68
N GLY A 186 -6.36 17.31 16.24
CA GLY A 186 -5.26 16.95 17.14
C GLY A 186 -3.88 17.40 16.70
N GLY A 187 -3.77 18.26 15.70
CA GLY A 187 -2.51 18.83 15.23
C GLY A 187 -1.55 17.78 14.61
N ARG A 188 -2.05 16.59 14.22
CA ARG A 188 -1.26 15.51 13.63
C ARG A 188 -1.62 15.32 12.17
N SER A 189 -0.63 15.30 11.29
CA SER A 189 -0.89 15.11 9.86
C SER A 189 -0.97 13.62 9.46
N ALA A 190 -2.12 13.21 8.91
CA ALA A 190 -2.28 11.90 8.32
C ALA A 190 -1.36 11.71 7.09
N ASN A 191 -1.11 12.79 6.35
CA ASN A 191 -0.21 12.80 5.18
C ASN A 191 1.28 12.72 5.56
N ARG A 192 1.56 12.78 6.86
CA ARG A 192 2.91 12.56 7.43
C ARG A 192 2.96 11.34 8.35
N GLY A 193 2.13 10.34 8.10
CA GLY A 193 2.13 9.07 8.81
C GLY A 193 1.47 9.08 10.19
N GLN A 194 0.91 10.21 10.62
CA GLN A 194 0.38 10.39 11.98
C GLN A 194 -1.15 10.36 12.06
N CYS A 195 -1.79 9.52 11.22
CA CYS A 195 -3.24 9.35 11.23
C CYS A 195 -3.74 8.96 12.65
N ALA A 196 -4.66 9.77 13.19
CA ALA A 196 -5.28 9.52 14.49
C ALA A 196 -6.39 8.46 14.44
N GLN A 197 -6.82 8.05 13.24
CA GLN A 197 -7.98 7.18 13.02
C GLN A 197 -9.28 7.75 13.62
N ALA A 198 -9.45 9.06 13.62
CA ALA A 198 -10.64 9.73 14.17
C ALA A 198 -11.95 9.21 13.53
N CYS A 199 -11.95 8.87 12.23
CA CYS A 199 -13.09 8.26 11.56
C CYS A 199 -13.52 6.89 12.14
N ARG A 200 -12.71 6.26 12.99
CA ARG A 200 -12.97 4.97 13.64
C ARG A 200 -13.52 5.11 15.08
N LEU A 201 -13.69 6.35 15.54
CA LEU A 201 -14.28 6.62 16.85
C LEU A 201 -15.82 6.63 16.76
N PRO A 202 -16.52 6.35 17.88
CA PRO A 202 -17.97 6.50 17.93
C PRO A 202 -18.35 7.98 17.92
N TYR A 203 -19.35 8.33 17.11
CA TYR A 203 -19.94 9.67 17.00
C TYR A 203 -21.45 9.62 17.24
N GLY A 204 -21.99 10.66 17.86
CA GLY A 204 -23.43 10.87 17.91
C GLY A 204 -23.91 11.49 16.59
N VAL A 205 -24.78 10.79 15.87
CA VAL A 205 -25.41 11.32 14.67
C VAL A 205 -26.70 12.03 15.06
N MET A 206 -26.87 13.29 14.62
CA MET A 206 -28.09 14.10 14.83
C MET A 206 -28.72 14.40 13.47
N ILE A 207 -30.01 14.15 13.34
CA ILE A 207 -30.81 14.52 12.15
C ILE A 207 -31.97 15.40 12.66
N ASP A 208 -32.05 16.61 12.19
CA ASP A 208 -33.06 17.61 12.57
C ASP A 208 -33.20 17.83 14.09
N GLY A 209 -32.11 17.66 14.83
CA GLY A 209 -32.06 17.78 16.29
C GLY A 209 -32.27 16.48 17.06
N ASP A 210 -32.65 15.40 16.39
CA ASP A 210 -32.90 14.09 17.01
C ASP A 210 -31.68 13.19 16.92
N LYS A 211 -31.26 12.62 18.06
CA LYS A 211 -30.14 11.65 18.10
C LYS A 211 -30.58 10.33 17.47
N GLN A 212 -29.78 9.87 16.51
CA GLN A 212 -29.98 8.58 15.85
C GLN A 212 -29.34 7.45 16.67
N GLU A 213 -30.12 6.48 17.08
CA GLU A 213 -29.62 5.29 17.76
C GLU A 213 -29.08 4.27 16.74
N GLY A 214 -28.03 3.53 17.11
CA GLY A 214 -27.42 2.50 16.25
C GLY A 214 -26.42 3.01 15.20
N LEU A 215 -26.26 4.33 15.04
CA LEU A 215 -25.31 4.94 14.07
C LEU A 215 -24.02 5.45 14.72
N GLN A 216 -23.45 4.69 15.64
CA GLN A 216 -22.24 5.14 16.40
C GLN A 216 -20.97 5.25 15.55
N TYR A 217 -20.84 4.43 14.51
CA TYR A 217 -19.63 4.37 13.67
C TYR A 217 -19.89 4.83 12.24
N ALA A 218 -20.73 5.84 12.07
CA ALA A 218 -21.18 6.33 10.76
C ALA A 218 -20.04 6.74 9.80
N LEU A 219 -18.85 7.09 10.32
CA LEU A 219 -17.67 7.45 9.51
C LEU A 219 -16.70 6.28 9.32
N SER A 220 -16.98 5.10 9.87
CA SER A 220 -16.08 3.94 9.78
C SER A 220 -16.48 3.05 8.61
N PRO A 221 -15.79 3.10 7.45
CA PRO A 221 -16.07 2.18 6.37
C PRO A 221 -15.70 0.75 6.76
N GLY A 222 -16.33 -0.23 6.15
CA GLY A 222 -15.96 -1.63 6.22
C GLY A 222 -14.54 -1.87 5.68
N ASP A 223 -14.02 -3.05 5.89
CA ASP A 223 -12.73 -3.44 5.33
C ASP A 223 -12.92 -3.97 3.90
N LEU A 224 -11.90 -3.75 3.06
CA LEU A 224 -11.84 -4.27 1.71
C LEU A 224 -11.49 -5.76 1.74
N CYS A 225 -12.21 -6.57 0.95
CA CYS A 225 -11.85 -7.94 0.62
C CYS A 225 -12.17 -8.17 -0.86
N GLY A 226 -11.17 -7.97 -1.72
CA GLY A 226 -11.28 -8.05 -3.17
C GLY A 226 -10.93 -9.43 -3.74
N LEU A 227 -11.12 -10.53 -3.00
CA LEU A 227 -10.83 -11.87 -3.52
C LEU A 227 -11.69 -12.21 -4.75
N ASP A 228 -12.96 -11.79 -4.77
CA ASP A 228 -13.84 -12.03 -5.91
C ASP A 228 -13.51 -11.14 -7.11
N ASP A 229 -12.80 -10.02 -6.87
CA ASP A 229 -12.42 -9.07 -7.91
C ASP A 229 -11.10 -9.46 -8.60
N VAL A 230 -10.40 -10.49 -8.10
CA VAL A 230 -9.09 -10.93 -8.63
C VAL A 230 -9.13 -11.20 -10.13
N PRO A 231 -10.10 -11.96 -10.68
CA PRO A 231 -10.16 -12.21 -12.13
C PRO A 231 -10.31 -10.91 -12.94
N GLU A 232 -11.22 -10.03 -12.52
CA GLU A 232 -11.49 -8.75 -13.20
C GLU A 232 -10.28 -7.81 -13.15
N LEU A 233 -9.57 -7.75 -12.02
CA LEU A 233 -8.36 -6.94 -11.87
C LEU A 233 -7.19 -7.48 -12.70
N ILE A 234 -7.03 -8.79 -12.83
CA ILE A 234 -6.06 -9.42 -13.75
C ILE A 234 -6.39 -9.07 -15.20
N GLU A 235 -7.67 -9.16 -15.58
CA GLU A 235 -8.13 -8.80 -16.93
C GLU A 235 -7.93 -7.30 -17.21
N ALA A 236 -8.14 -6.46 -16.20
CA ALA A 236 -7.89 -5.02 -16.27
C ALA A 236 -6.42 -4.66 -16.50
N GLY A 237 -5.48 -5.58 -16.26
CA GLY A 237 -4.04 -5.36 -16.42
C GLY A 237 -3.36 -4.78 -15.19
N VAL A 238 -3.92 -4.99 -13.99
CA VAL A 238 -3.27 -4.63 -12.73
C VAL A 238 -2.02 -5.48 -12.55
N SER A 239 -0.87 -4.83 -12.34
CA SER A 239 0.44 -5.48 -12.25
C SER A 239 0.80 -5.94 -10.84
N CYS A 240 0.16 -5.36 -9.82
CA CYS A 240 0.48 -5.65 -8.42
C CYS A 240 -0.75 -5.52 -7.53
N PHE A 241 -1.00 -6.55 -6.73
CA PHE A 241 -2.09 -6.64 -5.75
C PHE A 241 -1.54 -6.37 -4.35
N LYS A 242 -1.89 -5.22 -3.81
CA LYS A 242 -1.35 -4.73 -2.54
C LYS A 242 -2.27 -5.03 -1.37
N ILE A 243 -1.72 -5.66 -0.35
CA ILE A 243 -2.40 -5.92 0.92
C ILE A 243 -2.11 -4.76 1.88
N GLU A 244 -3.16 -4.16 2.44
CA GLU A 244 -3.01 -3.16 3.50
C GLU A 244 -2.69 -3.85 4.84
N GLY A 245 -1.80 -3.26 5.65
CA GLY A 245 -1.47 -3.84 6.94
C GLY A 245 -0.42 -3.06 7.72
N ARG A 246 -0.75 -1.81 8.13
CA ARG A 246 0.22 -0.97 8.83
C ARG A 246 0.60 -1.47 10.23
N LEU A 247 -0.37 -1.98 10.99
CA LEU A 247 -0.20 -2.45 12.38
C LEU A 247 -0.79 -3.86 12.55
N LYS A 248 -0.52 -4.73 11.58
CA LYS A 248 -1.01 -6.10 11.57
C LYS A 248 0.06 -7.05 12.07
N ASP A 249 -0.39 -8.14 12.70
CA ASP A 249 0.50 -9.20 13.13
C ASP A 249 0.90 -10.14 11.97
N GLU A 250 1.79 -11.05 12.25
CA GLU A 250 2.30 -12.01 11.27
C GLU A 250 1.22 -13.01 10.81
N ARG A 251 0.20 -13.31 11.63
CA ARG A 251 -0.90 -14.20 11.25
C ARG A 251 -1.77 -13.60 10.17
N TYR A 252 -2.10 -12.31 10.34
CA TYR A 252 -2.82 -11.57 9.31
C TYR A 252 -2.04 -11.54 7.99
N VAL A 253 -0.74 -11.23 8.04
CA VAL A 253 0.10 -11.15 6.85
C VAL A 253 0.19 -12.51 6.17
N ALA A 254 0.40 -13.60 6.93
CA ALA A 254 0.44 -14.95 6.40
C ALA A 254 -0.85 -15.35 5.68
N ALA A 255 -1.99 -15.20 6.37
CA ALA A 255 -3.29 -15.62 5.84
C ALA A 255 -3.70 -14.82 4.60
N THR A 256 -3.54 -13.48 4.64
CA THR A 256 -3.93 -12.63 3.50
C THR A 256 -3.01 -12.82 2.31
N THR A 257 -1.69 -12.89 2.51
CA THR A 257 -0.73 -13.13 1.42
C THR A 257 -1.02 -14.44 0.72
N ARG A 258 -1.21 -15.51 1.48
CA ARG A 258 -1.52 -16.83 0.94
C ARG A 258 -2.83 -16.84 0.15
N ALA A 259 -3.89 -16.24 0.69
CA ALA A 259 -5.18 -16.18 0.02
C ALA A 259 -5.10 -15.51 -1.36
N TYR A 260 -4.41 -14.36 -1.46
CA TYR A 260 -4.26 -13.68 -2.74
C TYR A 260 -3.28 -14.38 -3.68
N ARG A 261 -2.24 -15.03 -3.16
CA ARG A 261 -1.36 -15.87 -3.97
C ARG A 261 -2.14 -17.01 -4.62
N GLU A 262 -2.89 -17.78 -3.84
CA GLU A 262 -3.73 -18.88 -4.32
C GLU A 262 -4.79 -18.40 -5.33
N ALA A 263 -5.45 -17.26 -5.06
CA ALA A 263 -6.46 -16.70 -5.95
C ALA A 263 -5.87 -16.27 -7.30
N ILE A 264 -4.69 -15.65 -7.32
CA ILE A 264 -4.01 -15.25 -8.55
C ILE A 264 -3.55 -16.50 -9.32
N ASP A 265 -2.95 -17.49 -8.65
CA ASP A 265 -2.47 -18.71 -9.26
C ASP A 265 -3.62 -19.49 -9.91
N ALA A 266 -4.75 -19.61 -9.20
CA ALA A 266 -5.96 -20.26 -9.71
C ALA A 266 -6.47 -19.64 -11.03
N VAL A 267 -6.52 -18.31 -11.08
CA VAL A 267 -6.95 -17.58 -12.30
C VAL A 267 -5.90 -17.66 -13.40
N TRP A 268 -4.61 -17.57 -13.06
CA TRP A 268 -3.53 -17.52 -14.04
C TRP A 268 -3.25 -18.87 -14.70
N ASP A 269 -3.28 -19.93 -13.89
CA ASP A 269 -2.96 -21.30 -14.33
C ASP A 269 -4.21 -22.09 -14.76
N ASP A 270 -5.39 -21.42 -14.81
CA ASP A 270 -6.70 -22.03 -15.17
C ASP A 270 -7.09 -23.23 -14.26
N HIS A 271 -6.71 -23.15 -12.98
CA HIS A 271 -6.96 -24.18 -11.96
C HIS A 271 -7.86 -23.62 -10.86
N ALA A 272 -9.17 -23.56 -11.10
CA ALA A 272 -10.12 -22.79 -10.28
C ALA A 272 -10.47 -23.41 -8.90
N ASP A 273 -9.94 -24.55 -8.49
CA ASP A 273 -10.60 -25.36 -7.45
C ASP A 273 -9.84 -25.57 -6.12
N GLU A 274 -8.66 -25.01 -5.89
CA GLU A 274 -7.92 -25.24 -4.64
C GLU A 274 -7.61 -23.98 -3.84
N HIS A 275 -8.62 -23.39 -3.21
CA HIS A 275 -8.40 -22.38 -2.18
C HIS A 275 -8.29 -23.00 -0.79
N THR A 276 -7.12 -22.89 -0.15
CA THR A 276 -6.91 -23.39 1.22
C THR A 276 -7.32 -22.37 2.28
N VAL A 277 -7.42 -21.09 1.91
CA VAL A 277 -7.83 -19.99 2.81
C VAL A 277 -9.21 -19.49 2.40
N SER A 278 -10.16 -19.60 3.30
CA SER A 278 -11.52 -19.09 3.08
C SER A 278 -11.68 -17.63 3.50
N ARG A 279 -12.76 -16.98 3.05
CA ARG A 279 -13.13 -15.63 3.54
C ARG A 279 -13.36 -15.59 5.05
N ASP A 280 -13.87 -16.68 5.61
CA ASP A 280 -14.11 -16.76 7.06
C ASP A 280 -12.80 -16.84 7.83
N ASP A 281 -11.76 -17.49 7.30
CA ASP A 281 -10.42 -17.46 7.88
C ASP A 281 -9.86 -16.04 7.87
N LEU A 282 -10.04 -15.30 6.78
CA LEU A 282 -9.61 -13.90 6.68
C LEU A 282 -10.36 -12.99 7.67
N ARG A 283 -11.67 -13.24 7.88
CA ARG A 283 -12.46 -12.52 8.90
C ARG A 283 -11.98 -12.81 10.31
N GLN A 284 -11.53 -14.02 10.61
CA GLN A 284 -11.01 -14.39 11.92
C GLN A 284 -9.68 -13.70 12.26
N VAL A 285 -8.79 -13.53 11.29
CA VAL A 285 -7.51 -12.84 11.53
C VAL A 285 -7.69 -11.33 11.59
N PHE A 286 -8.66 -10.80 10.87
CA PHE A 286 -9.05 -9.39 10.96
C PHE A 286 -10.36 -9.09 10.22
N ALA A 287 -11.36 -8.65 10.96
CA ALA A 287 -12.53 -7.96 10.42
C ALA A 287 -12.94 -6.84 11.37
N ARG A 288 -13.21 -5.67 10.83
CA ARG A 288 -13.95 -4.64 11.56
C ARG A 288 -15.41 -4.86 11.27
N GLY A 289 -16.11 -5.48 12.21
CA GLY A 289 -17.54 -5.58 12.17
C GLY A 289 -18.18 -4.19 12.17
N GLN A 290 -19.23 -4.02 11.39
CA GLN A 290 -20.15 -2.88 11.52
C GLN A 290 -21.18 -3.17 12.59
#